data_5eb36008f61f3a982b34f3a34105bb63
#
_entry.id   5eb36008f61f3a982b34f3a34105bb63
#
_cell.length_a   1.000
_cell.length_b   1.000
_cell.length_c   1.000
_cell.angle_alpha   90.00
_cell.angle_beta   90.00
_cell.angle_gamma   90.00
#
_symmetry.space_group_name_H-M   'P 1'
#
loop_
_entity.id
_entity.type
_entity.pdbx_description
1 polymer ?
#
loop_
_entity_poly.entity_id
_entity_poly.type
_entity_poly.pdbx_seq_one_letter_code
_entity_poly.pdbx_strand_id
1 'polypeptide(L)'
;MAAVERVRSLPAPGQDSIIMKLTVRSALAGLMIMAAGNVAANAKDSVVIGAPLPVTGALSPEGTKLRQGYELWREQVNAAGGVKVGDRRLKVDLRYYDYQSQTPRAIQVAEKLITDDKVDFLFSPFGSGATKAASAVAEKAGVPMIASSASSKEVFDQGYKNLFGVYTDNSTFSEPLADLVKAKLPNARRVAILARNDLYPLSLANEFEKSAKKRGFDVVFFEKYAIGTLDHASALTQLRAAKPDWIVATGYINDLITIRKQAADLKVGGEAFTLINGPAYQEWISAVGPLAENVTTASWFHPVARYSSDDVFGSSAKFVELFKAKYGSEPDFTQASGSAVGVVLQQAIERAGSLDRDKVRAELKKGGFKTFFGPISFSDIGIADSYVPPVLQIQDGKVQVVAPAEIATSTFRTGLK
;
A
#
# COMPACT_ATOMS: atom_id res chain seq x y z
N MET A 1 39.23 88.86 -10.07
CA MET A 1 38.38 89.80 -10.88
C MET A 1 37.00 89.18 -10.88
N ALA A 2 36.13 89.74 -10.02
CA ALA A 2 35.05 90.65 -10.29
C ALA A 2 34.09 90.08 -11.37
N ALA A 3 32.82 89.97 -11.20
CA ALA A 3 31.80 90.79 -10.52
C ALA A 3 30.47 90.00 -10.52
N VAL A 4 29.72 90.11 -9.47
CA VAL A 4 28.51 90.95 -9.25
C VAL A 4 27.17 90.26 -9.66
N GLU A 5 26.48 89.88 -8.64
CA GLU A 5 25.05 90.04 -8.29
C GLU A 5 24.06 90.42 -9.36
N ARG A 6 22.92 89.71 -9.38
CA ARG A 6 21.59 90.36 -9.31
C ARG A 6 20.53 89.47 -8.64
N VAL A 7 20.06 89.99 -7.52
CA VAL A 7 18.84 89.57 -6.86
C VAL A 7 17.63 89.91 -7.75
N ARG A 8 16.65 88.97 -7.87
CA ARG A 8 15.27 89.29 -8.23
C ARG A 8 14.27 88.51 -7.38
N SER A 9 13.44 89.29 -6.79
CA SER A 9 12.31 89.12 -5.89
C SER A 9 11.36 87.97 -6.22
N LEU A 10 10.89 87.35 -5.16
CA LEU A 10 9.74 86.44 -5.10
C LEU A 10 8.40 87.18 -5.30
N PRO A 11 7.43 86.57 -6.00
CA PRO A 11 6.03 86.95 -5.84
C PRO A 11 5.30 86.01 -4.86
N ALA A 12 4.30 86.56 -4.18
CA ALA A 12 3.51 85.98 -3.11
C ALA A 12 2.59 84.83 -3.50
N PRO A 13 2.11 84.03 -2.54
CA PRO A 13 1.36 82.77 -2.78
C PRO A 13 -0.11 83.06 -3.12
N GLY A 14 -0.59 82.42 -4.22
CA GLY A 14 -1.98 82.56 -4.63
C GLY A 14 -2.45 81.31 -5.38
N GLN A 15 -3.36 80.56 -4.76
CA GLN A 15 -4.48 79.86 -5.37
C GLN A 15 -4.32 78.50 -6.03
N ASP A 16 -3.21 77.73 -5.95
CA ASP A 16 -3.13 76.42 -6.58
C ASP A 16 -3.23 75.16 -5.63
N SER A 17 -3.61 75.42 -4.34
CA SER A 17 -3.60 74.31 -3.36
C SER A 17 -4.88 73.45 -3.28
N ILE A 18 -5.94 73.78 -4.04
CA ILE A 18 -7.22 72.98 -3.96
C ILE A 18 -7.33 71.94 -5.02
N ILE A 19 -6.71 72.08 -6.21
CA ILE A 19 -6.79 71.12 -7.31
C ILE A 19 -5.86 69.93 -7.07
N MET A 20 -4.73 70.13 -6.38
CA MET A 20 -3.77 69.07 -6.09
C MET A 20 -4.22 68.07 -4.99
N LYS A 21 -5.17 68.50 -4.12
CA LYS A 21 -5.71 67.62 -3.04
C LYS A 21 -6.81 66.66 -3.52
N LEU A 22 -7.50 66.94 -4.64
CA LEU A 22 -8.52 66.05 -5.20
C LEU A 22 -7.91 64.96 -6.09
N THR A 23 -6.81 65.23 -6.81
CA THR A 23 -6.15 64.27 -7.69
C THR A 23 -5.37 63.21 -6.91
N VAL A 24 -4.82 63.49 -5.73
CA VAL A 24 -4.10 62.54 -4.89
C VAL A 24 -5.07 61.55 -4.20
N ARG A 25 -6.29 61.97 -3.84
CA ARG A 25 -7.29 61.09 -3.23
C ARG A 25 -7.89 60.11 -4.24
N SER A 26 -8.01 60.46 -5.52
CA SER A 26 -8.50 59.56 -6.58
C SER A 26 -7.45 58.56 -7.04
N ALA A 27 -6.16 58.90 -6.97
CA ALA A 27 -5.07 57.97 -7.30
C ALA A 27 -4.84 56.89 -6.21
N LEU A 28 -5.04 57.24 -4.90
CA LEU A 28 -4.96 56.21 -3.84
C LEU A 28 -6.16 55.27 -3.80
N ALA A 29 -7.36 55.70 -4.18
CA ALA A 29 -8.53 54.81 -4.29
C ALA A 29 -8.42 53.85 -5.49
N GLY A 30 -7.81 54.26 -6.58
CA GLY A 30 -7.53 53.41 -7.74
C GLY A 30 -6.44 52.34 -7.49
N LEU A 31 -5.44 52.65 -6.65
CA LEU A 31 -4.37 51.71 -6.32
C LEU A 31 -4.80 50.62 -5.29
N MET A 32 -5.78 50.91 -4.42
CA MET A 32 -6.32 49.93 -3.48
C MET A 32 -7.28 48.94 -4.15
N ILE A 33 -7.88 49.23 -5.30
CA ILE A 33 -8.74 48.33 -6.04
C ILE A 33 -7.91 47.38 -6.94
N MET A 34 -6.70 47.79 -7.37
CA MET A 34 -5.79 46.91 -8.13
C MET A 34 -4.99 45.94 -7.27
N ALA A 35 -4.87 46.16 -5.95
CA ALA A 35 -4.17 45.20 -5.06
C ALA A 35 -5.06 44.03 -4.59
N ALA A 36 -6.38 44.11 -4.80
CA ALA A 36 -7.31 43.01 -4.45
C ALA A 36 -7.54 42.00 -5.59
N GLY A 37 -6.93 42.23 -6.77
CA GLY A 37 -7.19 41.44 -7.98
C GLY A 37 -6.18 40.36 -8.34
N ASN A 38 -5.12 40.13 -7.55
CA ASN A 38 -4.04 39.19 -7.91
C ASN A 38 -3.66 38.20 -6.82
N VAL A 39 -4.63 37.69 -6.07
CA VAL A 39 -4.49 36.45 -5.32
C VAL A 39 -5.43 35.38 -5.90
N ALA A 40 -5.47 35.27 -7.21
CA ALA A 40 -5.75 34.00 -7.85
C ALA A 40 -4.42 33.21 -7.86
N ALA A 41 -3.92 32.86 -6.66
CA ALA A 41 -2.90 31.87 -6.53
C ALA A 41 -3.40 30.64 -7.30
N ASN A 42 -2.61 30.09 -8.19
CA ASN A 42 -2.82 28.88 -8.98
C ASN A 42 -3.53 27.80 -8.12
N ALA A 43 -4.86 27.88 -8.07
CA ALA A 43 -5.63 26.87 -7.38
C ALA A 43 -5.47 25.59 -8.18
N LYS A 44 -4.78 24.61 -7.62
CA LYS A 44 -4.58 23.30 -8.26
C LYS A 44 -5.93 22.78 -8.76
N ASP A 45 -5.94 22.22 -9.97
CA ASP A 45 -7.14 21.65 -10.59
C ASP A 45 -7.24 20.14 -10.33
N SER A 46 -6.19 19.53 -9.80
CA SER A 46 -6.12 18.11 -9.47
C SER A 46 -5.30 17.83 -8.22
N VAL A 47 -5.58 16.68 -7.60
CA VAL A 47 -4.73 16.01 -6.63
C VAL A 47 -3.78 15.12 -7.41
N VAL A 48 -2.48 15.40 -7.37
CA VAL A 48 -1.46 14.64 -8.09
C VAL A 48 -0.81 13.63 -7.15
N ILE A 49 -0.91 12.35 -7.47
CA ILE A 49 -0.38 11.25 -6.66
C ILE A 49 0.65 10.47 -7.49
N GLY A 50 1.84 10.29 -6.94
CA GLY A 50 2.88 9.49 -7.54
C GLY A 50 2.85 8.04 -7.08
N ALA A 51 3.14 7.09 -7.98
CA ALA A 51 3.27 5.69 -7.63
C ALA A 51 4.43 5.03 -8.40
N PRO A 52 5.55 4.70 -7.75
CA PRO A 52 6.54 3.81 -8.32
C PRO A 52 5.93 2.43 -8.51
N LEU A 53 5.95 1.87 -9.73
CA LEU A 53 5.40 0.55 -10.01
C LEU A 53 6.45 -0.37 -10.65
N PRO A 54 6.47 -1.67 -10.34
CA PRO A 54 7.29 -2.64 -11.06
C PRO A 54 6.53 -3.08 -12.33
N VAL A 55 6.56 -2.22 -13.38
CA VAL A 55 5.87 -2.52 -14.64
C VAL A 55 6.61 -3.63 -15.40
N THR A 56 7.93 -3.71 -15.21
CA THR A 56 8.78 -4.76 -15.78
C THR A 56 9.59 -5.48 -14.69
N GLY A 57 10.19 -6.62 -15.04
CA GLY A 57 10.97 -7.46 -14.12
C GLY A 57 10.13 -8.49 -13.37
N ALA A 58 10.73 -9.10 -12.36
CA ALA A 58 10.17 -10.27 -11.65
C ALA A 58 8.86 -10.01 -10.89
N LEU A 59 8.60 -8.75 -10.53
CA LEU A 59 7.39 -8.32 -9.79
C LEU A 59 6.36 -7.63 -10.70
N SER A 60 6.48 -7.77 -12.02
CA SER A 60 5.56 -7.12 -12.98
C SER A 60 4.10 -7.61 -12.86
N PRO A 61 3.81 -8.88 -12.52
CA PRO A 61 2.43 -9.29 -12.27
C PRO A 61 1.77 -8.51 -11.14
N GLU A 62 2.48 -8.34 -10.03
CA GLU A 62 2.00 -7.60 -8.87
C GLU A 62 1.90 -6.10 -9.15
N GLY A 63 2.83 -5.55 -9.93
CA GLY A 63 2.78 -4.15 -10.38
C GLY A 63 1.55 -3.86 -11.23
N THR A 64 1.19 -4.78 -12.13
CA THR A 64 -0.03 -4.71 -12.94
C THR A 64 -1.28 -4.71 -12.06
N LYS A 65 -1.32 -5.60 -11.06
CA LYS A 65 -2.43 -5.71 -10.11
C LYS A 65 -2.61 -4.42 -9.29
N LEU A 66 -1.54 -3.87 -8.74
CA LEU A 66 -1.60 -2.58 -8.02
C LEU A 66 -2.14 -1.47 -8.91
N ARG A 67 -1.63 -1.37 -10.14
CA ARG A 67 -2.09 -0.37 -11.10
C ARG A 67 -3.58 -0.50 -11.39
N GLN A 68 -4.09 -1.72 -11.56
CA GLN A 68 -5.53 -1.96 -11.76
C GLN A 68 -6.35 -1.43 -10.58
N GLY A 69 -5.90 -1.67 -9.35
CA GLY A 69 -6.55 -1.15 -8.13
C GLY A 69 -6.55 0.38 -8.07
N TYR A 70 -5.40 1.01 -8.32
CA TYR A 70 -5.27 2.47 -8.35
C TYR A 70 -6.17 3.11 -9.40
N GLU A 71 -6.19 2.55 -10.62
CA GLU A 71 -7.00 3.06 -11.73
C GLU A 71 -8.50 2.90 -11.49
N LEU A 72 -8.93 1.79 -10.90
CA LEU A 72 -10.34 1.60 -10.57
C LEU A 72 -10.80 2.66 -9.56
N TRP A 73 -10.04 2.88 -8.48
CA TRP A 73 -10.35 3.94 -7.52
C TRP A 73 -10.37 5.32 -8.17
N ARG A 74 -9.32 5.67 -8.94
CA ARG A 74 -9.22 6.96 -9.62
C ARG A 74 -10.43 7.23 -10.52
N GLU A 75 -10.85 6.24 -11.28
CA GLU A 75 -11.99 6.38 -12.19
C GLU A 75 -13.29 6.58 -11.42
N GLN A 76 -13.54 5.79 -10.37
CA GLN A 76 -14.74 5.91 -9.56
C GLN A 76 -14.82 7.27 -8.86
N VAL A 77 -13.72 7.71 -8.22
CA VAL A 77 -13.70 9.01 -7.55
C VAL A 77 -13.83 10.16 -8.54
N ASN A 78 -13.19 10.07 -9.70
CA ASN A 78 -13.30 11.09 -10.75
C ASN A 78 -14.69 11.14 -11.36
N ALA A 79 -15.36 9.99 -11.57
CA ALA A 79 -16.75 9.93 -12.01
C ALA A 79 -17.71 10.57 -10.99
N ALA A 80 -17.45 10.40 -9.69
CA ALA A 80 -18.20 11.04 -8.60
C ALA A 80 -17.89 12.55 -8.42
N GLY A 81 -17.13 13.15 -9.34
CA GLY A 81 -16.80 14.58 -9.32
C GLY A 81 -15.41 14.91 -8.80
N GLY A 82 -14.68 13.96 -8.19
CA GLY A 82 -13.36 14.16 -7.62
C GLY A 82 -13.36 14.17 -6.09
N VAL A 83 -12.18 14.34 -5.51
CA VAL A 83 -11.96 14.45 -4.04
C VAL A 83 -12.41 15.83 -3.55
N LYS A 84 -13.16 15.87 -2.45
CA LYS A 84 -13.59 17.13 -1.84
C LYS A 84 -12.44 17.77 -1.06
N VAL A 85 -12.10 19.02 -1.40
CA VAL A 85 -11.05 19.81 -0.76
C VAL A 85 -11.65 21.17 -0.38
N GLY A 86 -12.06 21.33 0.85
CA GLY A 86 -12.85 22.50 1.27
C GLY A 86 -14.17 22.56 0.49
N ASP A 87 -14.41 23.68 -0.19
CA ASP A 87 -15.62 23.87 -1.01
C ASP A 87 -15.47 23.41 -2.47
N ARG A 88 -14.30 22.88 -2.86
CA ARG A 88 -13.99 22.45 -4.22
C ARG A 88 -13.92 20.94 -4.32
N ARG A 89 -14.13 20.43 -5.54
CA ARG A 89 -13.80 19.05 -5.91
C ARG A 89 -12.69 19.04 -6.93
N LEU A 90 -11.64 18.24 -6.66
CA LEU A 90 -10.45 18.13 -7.50
C LEU A 90 -10.38 16.74 -8.10
N LYS A 91 -10.08 16.64 -9.38
CA LYS A 91 -9.83 15.35 -10.04
C LYS A 91 -8.52 14.74 -9.54
N VAL A 92 -8.44 13.42 -9.51
CA VAL A 92 -7.21 12.68 -9.20
C VAL A 92 -6.41 12.47 -10.48
N ASP A 93 -5.14 12.86 -10.46
CA ASP A 93 -4.12 12.56 -11.47
C ASP A 93 -3.09 11.60 -10.89
N LEU A 94 -2.88 10.45 -11.53
CA LEU A 94 -1.91 9.44 -11.09
C LEU A 94 -0.69 9.44 -12.01
N ARG A 95 0.50 9.56 -11.43
CA ARG A 95 1.79 9.54 -12.11
C ARG A 95 2.54 8.25 -11.80
N TYR A 96 2.88 7.50 -12.84
CA TYR A 96 3.55 6.20 -12.71
C TYR A 96 4.92 6.21 -13.38
N TYR A 97 5.90 5.59 -12.70
CA TYR A 97 7.19 5.26 -13.31
C TYR A 97 7.59 3.84 -12.96
N ASP A 98 8.21 3.17 -13.92
CA ASP A 98 8.71 1.80 -13.77
C ASP A 98 10.03 1.77 -13.00
N TYR A 99 10.05 1.11 -11.85
CA TYR A 99 11.30 0.86 -11.13
C TYR A 99 11.91 -0.52 -11.46
N GLN A 100 11.37 -1.24 -12.46
CA GLN A 100 11.92 -2.48 -13.03
C GLN A 100 12.18 -3.59 -12.00
N SER A 101 11.36 -3.68 -10.96
CA SER A 101 11.53 -4.61 -9.83
C SER A 101 12.88 -4.47 -9.08
N GLN A 102 13.55 -3.32 -9.21
CA GLN A 102 14.85 -3.03 -8.61
C GLN A 102 14.73 -1.99 -7.50
N THR A 103 14.99 -2.40 -6.25
CA THR A 103 14.88 -1.50 -5.07
C THR A 103 15.66 -0.19 -5.21
N PRO A 104 16.91 -0.13 -5.72
CA PRO A 104 17.60 1.14 -5.92
C PRO A 104 16.88 2.08 -6.88
N ARG A 105 16.20 1.55 -7.91
CA ARG A 105 15.41 2.37 -8.83
C ARG A 105 14.13 2.90 -8.21
N ALA A 106 13.55 2.19 -7.25
CA ALA A 106 12.39 2.70 -6.52
C ALA A 106 12.69 4.02 -5.79
N ILE A 107 13.91 4.18 -5.27
CA ILE A 107 14.40 5.44 -4.68
C ILE A 107 14.40 6.54 -5.75
N GLN A 108 15.08 6.32 -6.88
CA GLN A 108 15.20 7.30 -7.97
C GLN A 108 13.82 7.72 -8.53
N VAL A 109 12.91 6.76 -8.66
CA VAL A 109 11.54 7.02 -9.11
C VAL A 109 10.77 7.86 -8.09
N ALA A 110 10.89 7.56 -6.80
CA ALA A 110 10.26 8.36 -5.75
C ALA A 110 10.82 9.79 -5.72
N GLU A 111 12.14 9.97 -5.85
CA GLU A 111 12.77 11.28 -5.96
C GLU A 111 12.23 12.05 -7.16
N LYS A 112 12.19 11.45 -8.34
CA LYS A 112 11.66 12.08 -9.57
C LYS A 112 10.20 12.52 -9.40
N LEU A 113 9.34 11.67 -8.87
CA LEU A 113 7.93 12.00 -8.63
C LEU A 113 7.78 13.21 -7.69
N ILE A 114 8.65 13.31 -6.68
CA ILE A 114 8.61 14.41 -5.71
C ILE A 114 9.20 15.69 -6.30
N THR A 115 10.38 15.63 -6.93
CA THR A 115 11.15 16.82 -7.33
C THR A 115 10.70 17.38 -8.68
N ASP A 116 10.50 16.50 -9.67
CA ASP A 116 10.20 16.90 -11.05
C ASP A 116 8.68 17.02 -11.25
N ASP A 117 7.93 15.98 -10.88
CA ASP A 117 6.47 15.96 -11.06
C ASP A 117 5.72 16.70 -9.95
N LYS A 118 6.39 17.02 -8.84
CA LYS A 118 5.85 17.78 -7.70
C LYS A 118 4.53 17.20 -7.18
N VAL A 119 4.47 15.87 -7.04
CA VAL A 119 3.29 15.18 -6.55
C VAL A 119 2.90 15.64 -5.15
N ASP A 120 1.61 15.65 -4.85
CA ASP A 120 1.08 16.00 -3.53
C ASP A 120 1.36 14.89 -2.52
N PHE A 121 1.12 13.64 -2.94
CA PHE A 121 1.22 12.43 -2.13
C PHE A 121 1.87 11.30 -2.92
N LEU A 122 2.27 10.24 -2.21
CA LEU A 122 2.81 9.03 -2.83
C LEU A 122 2.01 7.80 -2.40
N PHE A 123 1.80 6.89 -3.34
CA PHE A 123 1.59 5.47 -3.05
C PHE A 123 2.94 4.76 -3.07
N SER A 124 3.09 3.72 -2.25
CA SER A 124 4.36 3.02 -2.15
C SER A 124 4.68 2.19 -3.41
N PRO A 125 5.95 1.90 -3.67
CA PRO A 125 6.30 0.78 -4.55
C PRO A 125 5.77 -0.55 -3.96
N PHE A 126 5.71 -1.60 -4.80
CA PHE A 126 5.34 -2.94 -4.35
C PHE A 126 6.43 -3.58 -3.49
N GLY A 127 6.01 -4.19 -2.37
CA GLY A 127 6.85 -4.97 -1.49
C GLY A 127 7.58 -4.17 -0.41
N SER A 128 7.86 -4.83 0.71
CA SER A 128 8.43 -4.19 1.90
C SER A 128 9.83 -3.61 1.65
N GLY A 129 10.68 -4.28 0.88
CA GLY A 129 12.04 -3.81 0.60
C GLY A 129 12.06 -2.48 -0.17
N ALA A 130 11.33 -2.39 -1.28
CA ALA A 130 11.23 -1.17 -2.08
C ALA A 130 10.51 -0.05 -1.34
N THR A 131 9.44 -0.38 -0.58
CA THR A 131 8.71 0.59 0.25
C THR A 131 9.63 1.18 1.32
N LYS A 132 10.41 0.35 2.04
CA LYS A 132 11.39 0.83 3.03
C LYS A 132 12.38 1.83 2.42
N ALA A 133 12.90 1.52 1.25
CA ALA A 133 13.87 2.37 0.56
C ALA A 133 13.24 3.70 0.10
N ALA A 134 12.06 3.66 -0.52
CA ALA A 134 11.37 4.86 -1.01
C ALA A 134 10.80 5.73 0.12
N SER A 135 10.43 5.13 1.26
CA SER A 135 9.86 5.88 2.39
C SER A 135 10.87 6.86 3.02
N ALA A 136 12.17 6.56 2.96
CA ALA A 136 13.21 7.49 3.42
C ALA A 136 13.22 8.79 2.60
N VAL A 137 12.98 8.68 1.28
CA VAL A 137 12.89 9.85 0.38
C VAL A 137 11.61 10.66 0.69
N ALA A 138 10.48 9.97 0.85
CA ALA A 138 9.21 10.60 1.18
C ALA A 138 9.28 11.34 2.53
N GLU A 139 9.88 10.70 3.55
CA GLU A 139 10.08 11.32 4.87
C GLU A 139 10.92 12.57 4.80
N LYS A 140 12.09 12.51 4.13
CA LYS A 140 12.99 13.66 3.94
C LYS A 140 12.30 14.83 3.24
N ALA A 141 11.41 14.54 2.30
CA ALA A 141 10.67 15.54 1.54
C ALA A 141 9.36 16.00 2.21
N GLY A 142 8.99 15.42 3.34
CA GLY A 142 7.71 15.70 4.03
C GLY A 142 6.48 15.33 3.20
N VAL A 143 6.58 14.30 2.33
CA VAL A 143 5.48 13.84 1.48
C VAL A 143 4.83 12.62 2.13
N PRO A 144 3.55 12.66 2.52
CA PRO A 144 2.86 11.48 3.00
C PRO A 144 2.85 10.37 1.94
N MET A 145 3.28 9.16 2.36
CA MET A 145 3.27 7.94 1.55
C MET A 145 2.32 6.94 2.17
N ILE A 146 1.37 6.43 1.39
CA ILE A 146 0.47 5.35 1.80
C ILE A 146 0.93 4.06 1.13
N ALA A 147 1.33 3.09 1.94
CA ALA A 147 1.82 1.81 1.48
C ALA A 147 0.65 0.83 1.23
N SER A 148 0.56 0.38 -0.03
CA SER A 148 -0.44 -0.58 -0.50
C SER A 148 -0.01 -2.04 -0.33
N SER A 149 1.28 -2.31 -0.12
CA SER A 149 1.82 -3.68 -0.22
C SER A 149 3.08 -3.90 0.62
N ALA A 150 3.14 -3.31 1.81
CA ALA A 150 4.20 -3.52 2.78
C ALA A 150 3.60 -3.93 4.13
N SER A 151 4.14 -5.00 4.73
CA SER A 151 3.66 -5.56 5.99
C SER A 151 4.79 -5.94 6.95
N SER A 152 6.05 -5.83 6.54
CA SER A 152 7.18 -6.03 7.45
C SER A 152 7.27 -4.86 8.42
N LYS A 153 7.26 -5.16 9.72
CA LYS A 153 7.33 -4.15 10.77
C LYS A 153 8.55 -3.23 10.64
N GLU A 154 9.65 -3.77 10.14
CA GLU A 154 10.90 -3.06 9.90
C GLU A 154 10.80 -1.93 8.85
N VAL A 155 9.72 -1.89 8.06
CA VAL A 155 9.43 -0.79 7.14
C VAL A 155 8.91 0.43 7.90
N PHE A 156 8.13 0.20 8.94
CA PHE A 156 7.42 1.23 9.70
C PHE A 156 8.17 1.64 10.97
N ASP A 157 8.99 0.74 11.53
CA ASP A 157 9.76 0.97 12.75
C ASP A 157 11.07 1.75 12.48
N GLN A 158 10.95 2.87 11.75
CA GLN A 158 12.06 3.77 11.43
C GLN A 158 11.90 5.16 12.05
N GLY A 159 10.83 5.35 12.83
CA GLY A 159 10.49 6.65 13.41
C GLY A 159 9.97 7.68 12.42
N TYR A 160 9.54 7.26 11.23
CA TYR A 160 8.98 8.13 10.21
C TYR A 160 7.57 8.58 10.54
N LYS A 161 7.23 9.81 10.14
CA LYS A 161 5.92 10.42 10.37
C LYS A 161 5.02 10.41 9.15
N ASN A 162 5.60 10.22 7.97
CA ASN A 162 4.92 10.34 6.68
C ASN A 162 4.62 8.99 6.03
N LEU A 163 4.80 7.87 6.73
CA LEU A 163 4.55 6.53 6.21
C LEU A 163 3.36 5.88 6.91
N PHE A 164 2.38 5.44 6.12
CA PHE A 164 1.18 4.72 6.57
C PHE A 164 0.96 3.50 5.69
N GLY A 165 0.59 2.35 6.26
CA GLY A 165 0.39 1.11 5.49
C GLY A 165 -0.95 0.47 5.75
N VAL A 166 -1.69 0.10 4.69
CA VAL A 166 -3.03 -0.50 4.81
C VAL A 166 -3.00 -1.99 5.13
N TYR A 167 -1.85 -2.65 5.00
CA TYR A 167 -1.69 -4.02 5.48
C TYR A 167 -1.39 -4.05 6.97
N THR A 168 -1.90 -5.05 7.66
CA THR A 168 -1.47 -5.41 9.01
C THR A 168 -0.12 -6.10 8.97
N ASP A 169 0.58 -6.14 10.10
CA ASP A 169 1.89 -6.77 10.16
C ASP A 169 1.85 -8.31 9.98
N ASN A 170 3.00 -8.91 9.77
CA ASN A 170 3.13 -10.33 9.43
C ASN A 170 2.69 -11.29 10.54
N SER A 171 2.61 -10.83 11.81
CA SER A 171 2.10 -11.66 12.91
C SER A 171 0.63 -12.00 12.74
N THR A 172 -0.13 -11.12 12.07
CA THR A 172 -1.56 -11.34 11.79
C THR A 172 -1.83 -12.49 10.82
N PHE A 173 -0.82 -12.96 10.11
CA PHE A 173 -0.86 -14.18 9.30
C PHE A 173 -0.35 -15.39 10.07
N SER A 174 0.84 -15.25 10.68
CA SER A 174 1.54 -16.38 11.29
C SER A 174 0.85 -16.88 12.54
N GLU A 175 0.28 -16.01 13.38
CA GLU A 175 -0.39 -16.42 14.60
C GLU A 175 -1.68 -17.22 14.33
N PRO A 176 -2.67 -16.73 13.55
CA PRO A 176 -3.88 -17.49 13.25
C PRO A 176 -3.64 -18.80 12.52
N LEU A 177 -2.65 -18.84 11.60
CA LEU A 177 -2.26 -20.08 10.91
C LEU A 177 -1.66 -21.08 11.87
N ALA A 178 -0.77 -20.67 12.78
CA ALA A 178 -0.19 -21.55 13.77
C ALA A 178 -1.23 -22.04 14.79
N ASP A 179 -2.21 -21.21 15.17
CA ASP A 179 -3.34 -21.61 16.01
C ASP A 179 -4.20 -22.63 15.32
N LEU A 180 -4.53 -22.42 14.04
CA LEU A 180 -5.35 -23.33 13.25
C LEU A 180 -4.66 -24.69 13.11
N VAL A 181 -3.37 -24.71 12.71
CA VAL A 181 -2.60 -25.94 12.56
C VAL A 181 -2.52 -26.68 13.90
N LYS A 182 -2.23 -25.99 15.01
CA LYS A 182 -2.17 -26.62 16.34
C LYS A 182 -3.50 -27.22 16.77
N ALA A 183 -4.62 -26.52 16.50
CA ALA A 183 -5.96 -26.99 16.86
C ALA A 183 -6.43 -28.18 16.01
N LYS A 184 -6.07 -28.19 14.72
CA LYS A 184 -6.54 -29.19 13.75
C LYS A 184 -5.61 -30.41 13.65
N LEU A 185 -4.33 -30.25 13.99
CA LEU A 185 -3.29 -31.29 14.00
C LEU A 185 -2.65 -31.39 15.39
N PRO A 186 -3.38 -31.88 16.40
CA PRO A 186 -2.93 -31.85 17.79
C PRO A 186 -1.64 -32.65 18.05
N ASN A 187 -1.32 -33.61 17.16
CA ASN A 187 -0.11 -34.43 17.23
C ASN A 187 1.09 -33.84 16.50
N ALA A 188 0.86 -32.83 15.64
CA ALA A 188 1.94 -32.15 14.93
C ALA A 188 2.88 -31.43 15.92
N ARG A 189 4.19 -31.61 15.70
CA ARG A 189 5.24 -31.02 16.55
C ARG A 189 6.34 -30.33 15.75
N ARG A 190 6.58 -30.75 14.55
CA ARG A 190 7.75 -30.43 13.74
C ARG A 190 7.36 -29.48 12.59
N VAL A 191 7.95 -28.28 12.58
CA VAL A 191 7.74 -27.32 11.50
C VAL A 191 9.04 -27.10 10.73
N ALA A 192 8.94 -27.06 9.40
CA ALA A 192 10.03 -26.66 8.52
C ALA A 192 9.68 -25.35 7.82
N ILE A 193 10.63 -24.43 7.72
CA ILE A 193 10.46 -23.11 7.13
C ILE A 193 11.49 -22.93 6.01
N LEU A 194 11.01 -22.55 4.81
CA LEU A 194 11.85 -22.19 3.66
C LEU A 194 11.51 -20.76 3.24
N ALA A 195 12.47 -19.84 3.29
CA ALA A 195 12.21 -18.42 3.12
C ALA A 195 13.05 -17.81 1.99
N ARG A 196 12.44 -17.02 1.11
CA ARG A 196 13.20 -16.15 0.21
C ARG A 196 13.99 -15.11 1.02
N ASN A 197 15.26 -14.92 0.71
CA ASN A 197 16.13 -13.95 1.36
C ASN A 197 15.88 -12.52 0.85
N ASP A 198 14.68 -12.02 1.13
CA ASP A 198 14.17 -10.70 0.80
C ASP A 198 13.38 -10.16 2.02
N LEU A 199 13.29 -8.86 2.21
CA LEU A 199 12.79 -8.27 3.46
C LEU A 199 11.42 -8.83 3.85
N TYR A 200 10.42 -8.82 2.95
CA TYR A 200 9.07 -9.27 3.28
C TYR A 200 9.00 -10.78 3.57
N PRO A 201 9.43 -11.67 2.65
CA PRO A 201 9.34 -13.10 2.91
C PRO A 201 10.12 -13.56 4.13
N LEU A 202 11.28 -12.96 4.39
CA LEU A 202 12.11 -13.31 5.54
C LEU A 202 11.50 -12.80 6.85
N SER A 203 10.99 -11.57 6.88
CA SER A 203 10.26 -11.03 8.04
C SER A 203 9.06 -11.92 8.40
N LEU A 204 8.29 -12.33 7.39
CA LEU A 204 7.15 -13.22 7.57
C LEU A 204 7.57 -14.61 8.09
N ALA A 205 8.65 -15.20 7.54
CA ALA A 205 9.19 -16.48 8.00
C ALA A 205 9.65 -16.42 9.46
N ASN A 206 10.27 -15.31 9.87
CA ASN A 206 10.66 -15.09 11.26
C ASN A 206 9.44 -14.99 12.19
N GLU A 207 8.33 -14.37 11.75
CA GLU A 207 7.09 -14.35 12.52
C GLU A 207 6.45 -15.75 12.59
N PHE A 208 6.53 -16.57 11.53
CA PHE A 208 6.12 -17.99 11.59
C PHE A 208 6.97 -18.78 12.59
N GLU A 209 8.28 -18.59 12.60
CA GLU A 209 9.17 -19.24 13.58
C GLU A 209 8.76 -18.88 15.02
N LYS A 210 8.55 -17.60 15.33
CA LYS A 210 8.11 -17.15 16.64
C LYS A 210 6.75 -17.74 17.02
N SER A 211 5.78 -17.66 16.09
CA SER A 211 4.41 -18.14 16.30
C SER A 211 4.36 -19.65 16.52
N ALA A 212 5.15 -20.42 15.77
CA ALA A 212 5.28 -21.86 15.92
C ALA A 212 5.89 -22.23 17.28
N LYS A 213 7.03 -21.62 17.65
CA LYS A 213 7.68 -21.85 18.97
C LYS A 213 6.75 -21.53 20.14
N LYS A 214 6.01 -20.39 20.07
CA LYS A 214 5.03 -19.98 21.08
C LYS A 214 3.95 -21.05 21.32
N ARG A 215 3.64 -21.86 20.29
CA ARG A 215 2.61 -22.92 20.32
C ARG A 215 3.19 -24.33 20.52
N GLY A 216 4.47 -24.42 20.86
CA GLY A 216 5.15 -25.68 21.17
C GLY A 216 5.49 -26.52 19.96
N PHE A 217 5.71 -25.90 18.79
CA PHE A 217 6.31 -26.59 17.65
C PHE A 217 7.83 -26.51 17.72
N ASP A 218 8.50 -27.59 17.34
CA ASP A 218 9.93 -27.64 17.11
C ASP A 218 10.24 -27.18 15.69
N VAL A 219 11.02 -26.12 15.51
CA VAL A 219 11.49 -25.66 14.21
C VAL A 219 12.68 -26.54 13.82
N VAL A 220 12.42 -27.56 13.03
CA VAL A 220 13.40 -28.61 12.67
C VAL A 220 14.21 -28.29 11.42
N PHE A 221 13.80 -27.26 10.69
CA PHE A 221 14.48 -26.76 9.50
C PHE A 221 14.11 -25.29 9.28
N PHE A 222 15.11 -24.46 9.02
CA PHE A 222 14.94 -23.07 8.60
C PHE A 222 16.06 -22.71 7.62
N GLU A 223 15.72 -22.54 6.36
CA GLU A 223 16.68 -22.19 5.30
C GLU A 223 16.21 -20.97 4.50
N LYS A 224 17.18 -20.17 4.04
CA LYS A 224 16.98 -19.00 3.21
C LYS A 224 17.50 -19.27 1.81
N TYR A 225 16.65 -19.12 0.81
CA TYR A 225 17.09 -19.18 -0.59
C TYR A 225 17.31 -17.79 -1.19
N ALA A 226 18.26 -17.67 -2.12
CA ALA A 226 18.59 -16.40 -2.77
C ALA A 226 17.46 -15.93 -3.71
N ILE A 227 17.38 -14.61 -3.91
CA ILE A 227 16.51 -14.01 -4.93
C ILE A 227 16.90 -14.57 -6.32
N GLY A 228 15.92 -15.04 -7.08
CA GLY A 228 16.15 -15.61 -8.42
C GLY A 228 16.53 -17.08 -8.43
N THR A 229 16.51 -17.77 -7.28
CA THR A 229 16.69 -19.23 -7.25
C THR A 229 15.58 -19.93 -8.04
N LEU A 230 15.95 -20.76 -8.99
CA LEU A 230 15.02 -21.57 -9.81
C LEU A 230 15.03 -23.04 -9.42
N ASP A 231 16.06 -23.52 -8.74
CA ASP A 231 16.19 -24.90 -8.28
C ASP A 231 16.30 -24.94 -6.75
N HIS A 232 15.31 -25.53 -6.12
CA HIS A 232 15.21 -25.72 -4.68
C HIS A 232 15.44 -27.18 -4.22
N ALA A 233 15.89 -28.07 -5.13
CA ALA A 233 15.96 -29.50 -4.87
C ALA A 233 16.84 -29.85 -3.65
N SER A 234 17.99 -29.16 -3.47
CA SER A 234 18.86 -29.37 -2.31
C SER A 234 18.15 -29.02 -1.00
N ALA A 235 17.58 -27.81 -0.89
CA ALA A 235 16.86 -27.36 0.29
C ALA A 235 15.64 -28.25 0.58
N LEU A 236 14.86 -28.61 -0.44
CA LEU A 236 13.70 -29.49 -0.30
C LEU A 236 14.07 -30.91 0.12
N THR A 237 15.21 -31.45 -0.32
CA THR A 237 15.71 -32.76 0.11
C THR A 237 16.10 -32.75 1.59
N GLN A 238 16.77 -31.71 2.06
CA GLN A 238 17.12 -31.53 3.47
C GLN A 238 15.85 -31.33 4.32
N LEU A 239 14.90 -30.51 3.84
CA LEU A 239 13.62 -30.29 4.49
C LEU A 239 12.86 -31.64 4.65
N ARG A 240 12.80 -32.45 3.60
CA ARG A 240 12.19 -33.79 3.67
C ARG A 240 12.88 -34.71 4.69
N ALA A 241 14.22 -34.68 4.75
CA ALA A 241 14.99 -35.47 5.71
C ALA A 241 14.70 -35.04 7.17
N ALA A 242 14.34 -33.78 7.39
CA ALA A 242 13.90 -33.27 8.69
C ALA A 242 12.51 -33.77 9.12
N LYS A 243 11.75 -34.47 8.27
CA LYS A 243 10.43 -35.07 8.56
C LYS A 243 9.49 -34.10 9.28
N PRO A 244 9.15 -32.95 8.67
CA PRO A 244 8.21 -32.00 9.28
C PRO A 244 6.77 -32.48 9.20
N ASP A 245 5.95 -32.12 10.20
CA ASP A 245 4.51 -32.28 10.17
C ASP A 245 3.86 -31.08 9.45
N TRP A 246 4.44 -29.88 9.60
CA TRP A 246 3.99 -28.66 8.98
C TRP A 246 5.13 -27.99 8.21
N ILE A 247 4.86 -27.65 6.96
CA ILE A 247 5.81 -26.95 6.07
C ILE A 247 5.29 -25.55 5.83
N VAL A 248 6.17 -24.55 5.96
CA VAL A 248 5.91 -23.15 5.65
C VAL A 248 6.91 -22.69 4.59
N ALA A 249 6.45 -22.10 3.49
CA ALA A 249 7.34 -21.41 2.57
C ALA A 249 6.85 -20.01 2.29
N THR A 250 7.79 -19.04 2.26
CA THR A 250 7.52 -17.61 2.02
C THR A 250 8.31 -17.13 0.81
N GLY A 251 7.64 -16.40 -0.07
CA GLY A 251 8.18 -15.91 -1.33
C GLY A 251 7.16 -15.10 -2.11
N TYR A 252 7.35 -14.99 -3.41
CA TYR A 252 6.39 -14.41 -4.33
C TYR A 252 5.82 -15.49 -5.27
N ILE A 253 4.86 -15.15 -6.13
CA ILE A 253 4.08 -16.10 -6.93
C ILE A 253 4.99 -17.12 -7.64
N ASN A 254 6.01 -16.65 -8.36
CA ASN A 254 6.88 -17.51 -9.16
C ASN A 254 7.74 -18.47 -8.32
N ASP A 255 8.30 -17.97 -7.20
CA ASP A 255 9.07 -18.81 -6.26
C ASP A 255 8.19 -19.96 -5.73
N LEU A 256 6.96 -19.61 -5.29
CA LEU A 256 6.05 -20.56 -4.66
C LEU A 256 5.44 -21.57 -5.64
N ILE A 257 5.31 -21.22 -6.93
CA ILE A 257 4.97 -22.18 -7.99
C ILE A 257 6.11 -23.22 -8.12
N THR A 258 7.34 -22.73 -8.22
CA THR A 258 8.53 -23.61 -8.38
C THR A 258 8.72 -24.50 -7.16
N ILE A 259 8.68 -23.94 -5.95
CA ILE A 259 8.80 -24.70 -4.69
C ILE A 259 7.72 -25.78 -4.60
N ARG A 260 6.45 -25.46 -4.92
CA ARG A 260 5.36 -26.43 -4.80
C ARG A 260 5.49 -27.58 -5.78
N LYS A 261 5.88 -27.31 -7.05
CA LYS A 261 6.12 -28.35 -8.07
C LYS A 261 7.30 -29.24 -7.68
N GLN A 262 8.45 -28.65 -7.36
CA GLN A 262 9.64 -29.42 -6.97
C GLN A 262 9.42 -30.21 -5.66
N ALA A 263 8.66 -29.64 -4.70
CA ALA A 263 8.29 -30.38 -3.49
C ALA A 263 7.46 -31.66 -3.82
N ALA A 264 6.53 -31.56 -4.78
CA ALA A 264 5.76 -32.72 -5.22
C ALA A 264 6.64 -33.76 -5.92
N ASP A 265 7.50 -33.35 -6.85
CA ASP A 265 8.42 -34.23 -7.58
C ASP A 265 9.36 -34.98 -6.62
N LEU A 266 9.84 -34.30 -5.59
CA LEU A 266 10.72 -34.84 -4.55
C LEU A 266 9.95 -35.56 -3.43
N LYS A 267 8.62 -35.68 -3.52
CA LYS A 267 7.76 -36.31 -2.50
C LYS A 267 7.98 -35.67 -1.11
N VAL A 268 8.15 -34.36 -1.07
CA VAL A 268 8.17 -33.57 0.15
C VAL A 268 6.74 -33.37 0.61
N GLY A 269 6.41 -33.87 1.80
CA GLY A 269 5.07 -33.76 2.36
C GLY A 269 5.08 -33.58 3.86
N GLY A 270 3.91 -33.27 4.39
CA GLY A 270 3.59 -33.12 5.80
C GLY A 270 2.08 -33.19 5.96
N GLU A 271 1.57 -33.03 7.17
CA GLU A 271 0.13 -32.96 7.43
C GLU A 271 -0.47 -31.61 6.99
N ALA A 272 0.33 -30.55 7.00
CA ALA A 272 -0.03 -29.23 6.50
C ALA A 272 1.08 -28.58 5.65
N PHE A 273 0.69 -27.81 4.63
CA PHE A 273 1.59 -27.00 3.82
C PHE A 273 1.03 -25.58 3.68
N THR A 274 1.77 -24.62 4.18
CA THR A 274 1.42 -23.20 4.18
C THR A 274 2.34 -22.45 3.22
N LEU A 275 1.75 -21.78 2.24
CA LEU A 275 2.45 -20.90 1.29
C LEU A 275 1.80 -19.53 1.35
N ILE A 276 2.54 -18.49 1.68
CA ILE A 276 1.98 -17.14 1.79
C ILE A 276 2.28 -16.33 0.53
N ASN A 277 1.25 -15.72 0.00
CA ASN A 277 1.07 -14.98 -1.24
C ASN A 277 0.75 -15.83 -2.48
N GLY A 278 1.29 -17.01 -2.64
CA GLY A 278 1.00 -17.86 -3.80
C GLY A 278 -0.48 -18.24 -3.89
N PRO A 279 -1.01 -19.05 -2.95
CA PRO A 279 -2.35 -19.63 -3.05
C PRO A 279 -3.50 -18.62 -2.98
N ALA A 280 -3.24 -17.38 -2.58
CA ALA A 280 -4.25 -16.32 -2.61
C ALA A 280 -4.50 -15.75 -4.02
N TYR A 281 -3.70 -16.17 -5.01
CA TYR A 281 -3.80 -15.74 -6.40
C TYR A 281 -4.31 -16.87 -7.30
N GLN A 282 -5.27 -16.57 -8.16
CA GLN A 282 -5.81 -17.54 -9.11
C GLN A 282 -4.74 -18.06 -10.09
N GLU A 283 -3.78 -17.23 -10.44
CA GLU A 283 -2.67 -17.58 -11.33
C GLU A 283 -1.79 -18.68 -10.72
N TRP A 284 -1.54 -18.62 -9.40
CA TRP A 284 -0.80 -19.64 -8.69
C TRP A 284 -1.56 -20.97 -8.70
N ILE A 285 -2.86 -20.94 -8.37
CA ILE A 285 -3.72 -22.12 -8.36
C ILE A 285 -3.73 -22.79 -9.75
N SER A 286 -3.91 -21.98 -10.81
CA SER A 286 -3.90 -22.47 -12.20
C SER A 286 -2.56 -23.05 -12.60
N ALA A 287 -1.45 -22.45 -12.16
CA ALA A 287 -0.10 -22.90 -12.52
C ALA A 287 0.33 -24.21 -11.85
N VAL A 288 -0.13 -24.48 -10.63
CA VAL A 288 0.21 -25.71 -9.89
C VAL A 288 -0.87 -26.80 -10.04
N GLY A 289 -2.07 -26.43 -10.50
CA GLY A 289 -3.17 -27.35 -10.74
C GLY A 289 -3.57 -28.17 -9.51
N PRO A 290 -3.69 -29.50 -9.60
CA PRO A 290 -4.07 -30.37 -8.47
C PRO A 290 -3.15 -30.26 -7.25
N LEU A 291 -1.92 -29.79 -7.43
CA LEU A 291 -0.97 -29.58 -6.32
C LEU A 291 -1.37 -28.43 -5.40
N ALA A 292 -2.36 -27.61 -5.77
CA ALA A 292 -2.90 -26.58 -4.91
C ALA A 292 -3.75 -27.13 -3.75
N GLU A 293 -4.28 -28.35 -3.90
CA GLU A 293 -5.25 -28.90 -2.98
C GLU A 293 -4.72 -28.99 -1.55
N ASN A 294 -5.55 -28.52 -0.60
CA ASN A 294 -5.28 -28.45 0.84
C ASN A 294 -4.11 -27.53 1.27
N VAL A 295 -3.49 -26.81 0.34
CA VAL A 295 -2.49 -25.79 0.70
C VAL A 295 -3.17 -24.64 1.42
N THR A 296 -2.61 -24.22 2.55
CA THR A 296 -3.10 -23.07 3.33
C THR A 296 -2.36 -21.79 2.99
N THR A 297 -3.04 -20.66 3.17
CA THR A 297 -2.50 -19.31 3.05
C THR A 297 -3.28 -18.34 3.94
N ALA A 298 -2.93 -17.07 3.90
CA ALA A 298 -3.73 -15.98 4.43
C ALA A 298 -3.73 -14.83 3.42
N SER A 299 -4.68 -13.91 3.55
CA SER A 299 -4.81 -12.78 2.62
C SER A 299 -5.41 -11.58 3.33
N TRP A 300 -4.91 -10.38 3.05
CA TRP A 300 -5.45 -9.13 3.62
C TRP A 300 -6.86 -8.79 3.11
N PHE A 301 -7.26 -9.32 1.97
CA PHE A 301 -8.61 -9.18 1.42
C PHE A 301 -9.05 -10.46 0.75
N HIS A 302 -10.33 -10.78 0.87
CA HIS A 302 -10.98 -11.85 0.13
C HIS A 302 -12.37 -11.39 -0.34
N PRO A 303 -12.85 -11.79 -1.54
CA PRO A 303 -14.17 -11.39 -2.08
C PRO A 303 -15.37 -11.73 -1.19
N VAL A 304 -15.23 -12.66 -0.24
CA VAL A 304 -16.30 -12.94 0.76
C VAL A 304 -16.42 -11.87 1.86
N ALA A 305 -15.48 -10.92 1.93
CA ALA A 305 -15.56 -9.82 2.89
C ALA A 305 -16.87 -9.04 2.74
N ARG A 306 -17.46 -8.63 3.87
CA ARG A 306 -18.78 -8.00 3.91
C ARG A 306 -18.71 -6.66 4.64
N TYR A 307 -17.75 -5.83 4.26
CA TYR A 307 -17.65 -4.49 4.80
C TYR A 307 -18.55 -3.53 4.02
N SER A 308 -19.28 -2.70 4.75
CA SER A 308 -19.95 -1.51 4.21
C SER A 308 -19.07 -0.28 4.47
N SER A 309 -19.09 0.68 3.58
CA SER A 309 -18.27 1.89 3.66
C SER A 309 -18.99 3.10 3.09
N ASP A 310 -18.51 4.28 3.44
CA ASP A 310 -19.00 5.55 2.89
C ASP A 310 -18.15 6.04 1.71
N ASP A 311 -17.27 5.17 1.18
CA ASP A 311 -16.40 5.47 0.04
C ASP A 311 -17.12 5.28 -1.32
N VAL A 312 -16.40 5.56 -2.41
CA VAL A 312 -16.92 5.46 -3.78
C VAL A 312 -17.36 4.05 -4.20
N PHE A 313 -17.00 3.02 -3.43
CA PHE A 313 -17.42 1.64 -3.65
C PHE A 313 -18.65 1.26 -2.81
N GLY A 314 -18.86 1.87 -1.66
CA GLY A 314 -19.98 1.62 -0.75
C GLY A 314 -19.93 0.27 -0.02
N SER A 315 -19.29 -0.75 -0.58
CA SER A 315 -19.12 -2.07 0.06
C SER A 315 -18.06 -2.93 -0.63
N SER A 316 -17.57 -3.97 0.08
CA SER A 316 -16.71 -4.99 -0.51
C SER A 316 -17.34 -5.67 -1.72
N ALA A 317 -18.64 -6.01 -1.65
CA ALA A 317 -19.33 -6.66 -2.75
C ALA A 317 -19.41 -5.77 -4.00
N LYS A 318 -19.67 -4.48 -3.82
CA LYS A 318 -19.73 -3.53 -4.93
C LYS A 318 -18.36 -3.28 -5.54
N PHE A 319 -17.31 -3.23 -4.73
CA PHE A 319 -15.92 -3.19 -5.24
C PHE A 319 -15.63 -4.39 -6.15
N VAL A 320 -15.95 -5.61 -5.70
CA VAL A 320 -15.76 -6.84 -6.49
C VAL A 320 -16.56 -6.80 -7.78
N GLU A 321 -17.82 -6.37 -7.74
CA GLU A 321 -18.67 -6.21 -8.92
C GLU A 321 -18.05 -5.25 -9.94
N LEU A 322 -17.64 -4.06 -9.51
CA LEU A 322 -17.05 -3.03 -10.38
C LEU A 322 -15.71 -3.48 -10.95
N PHE A 323 -14.89 -4.14 -10.13
CA PHE A 323 -13.62 -4.69 -10.59
C PHE A 323 -13.84 -5.76 -11.66
N LYS A 324 -14.74 -6.72 -11.41
CA LYS A 324 -15.08 -7.80 -12.35
C LYS A 324 -15.67 -7.26 -13.65
N ALA A 325 -16.54 -6.25 -13.56
CA ALA A 325 -17.10 -5.61 -14.75
C ALA A 325 -16.02 -4.97 -15.64
N LYS A 326 -14.98 -4.40 -15.02
CA LYS A 326 -13.91 -3.72 -15.75
C LYS A 326 -12.81 -4.66 -16.27
N TYR A 327 -12.40 -5.63 -15.47
CA TYR A 327 -11.22 -6.45 -15.76
C TYR A 327 -11.52 -7.92 -16.08
N GLY A 328 -12.79 -8.34 -15.99
CA GLY A 328 -13.23 -9.69 -16.37
C GLY A 328 -12.92 -10.80 -15.35
N SER A 329 -12.29 -10.48 -14.23
CA SER A 329 -11.91 -11.42 -13.16
C SER A 329 -12.23 -10.85 -11.78
N GLU A 330 -12.30 -11.71 -10.77
CA GLU A 330 -12.40 -11.26 -9.40
C GLU A 330 -11.08 -10.64 -8.92
N PRO A 331 -11.13 -9.59 -8.07
CA PRO A 331 -9.92 -9.00 -7.52
C PRO A 331 -9.33 -9.89 -6.44
N ASP A 332 -8.01 -9.89 -6.35
CA ASP A 332 -7.28 -10.37 -5.18
C ASP A 332 -6.92 -9.21 -4.21
N PHE A 333 -6.19 -9.55 -3.16
CA PHE A 333 -5.81 -8.58 -2.13
C PHE A 333 -4.88 -7.47 -2.64
N THR A 334 -4.08 -7.69 -3.68
CA THR A 334 -3.16 -6.69 -4.24
C THR A 334 -3.94 -5.61 -4.98
N GLN A 335 -4.92 -6.00 -5.78
CA GLN A 335 -5.80 -5.06 -6.47
C GLN A 335 -6.68 -4.30 -5.48
N ALA A 336 -7.21 -5.02 -4.49
CA ALA A 336 -8.03 -4.42 -3.45
C ALA A 336 -7.24 -3.39 -2.61
N SER A 337 -6.02 -3.71 -2.21
CA SER A 337 -5.18 -2.76 -1.46
C SER A 337 -4.78 -1.54 -2.29
N GLY A 338 -4.57 -1.73 -3.61
CA GLY A 338 -4.36 -0.63 -4.54
C GLY A 338 -5.52 0.37 -4.50
N SER A 339 -6.77 -0.09 -4.51
CA SER A 339 -7.92 0.81 -4.36
C SER A 339 -8.06 1.35 -2.93
N ALA A 340 -7.73 0.55 -1.90
CA ALA A 340 -7.89 0.93 -0.51
C ALA A 340 -7.00 2.11 -0.10
N VAL A 341 -5.74 2.18 -0.56
CA VAL A 341 -4.87 3.34 -0.29
C VAL A 341 -5.44 4.63 -0.87
N GLY A 342 -6.10 4.53 -2.04
CA GLY A 342 -6.79 5.65 -2.65
C GLY A 342 -7.97 6.13 -1.80
N VAL A 343 -8.78 5.21 -1.30
CA VAL A 343 -9.92 5.50 -0.41
C VAL A 343 -9.44 6.14 0.89
N VAL A 344 -8.40 5.59 1.52
CA VAL A 344 -7.82 6.14 2.76
C VAL A 344 -7.31 7.55 2.55
N LEU A 345 -6.54 7.79 1.48
CA LEU A 345 -6.03 9.12 1.16
C LEU A 345 -7.16 10.10 0.86
N GLN A 346 -8.17 9.68 0.08
CA GLN A 346 -9.36 10.49 -0.20
C GLN A 346 -10.05 10.93 1.08
N GLN A 347 -10.37 9.99 1.98
CA GLN A 347 -11.03 10.31 3.25
C GLN A 347 -10.17 11.24 4.12
N ALA A 348 -8.85 11.04 4.14
CA ALA A 348 -7.93 11.91 4.89
C ALA A 348 -7.92 13.34 4.33
N ILE A 349 -7.87 13.51 3.01
CA ILE A 349 -7.93 14.83 2.35
C ILE A 349 -9.28 15.51 2.60
N GLU A 350 -10.38 14.77 2.47
CA GLU A 350 -11.74 15.29 2.69
C GLU A 350 -11.96 15.75 4.13
N ARG A 351 -11.45 14.98 5.12
CA ARG A 351 -11.47 15.38 6.54
C ARG A 351 -10.58 16.61 6.82
N ALA A 352 -9.41 16.68 6.21
CA ALA A 352 -8.49 17.82 6.32
C ALA A 352 -9.05 19.09 5.64
N GLY A 353 -9.94 18.95 4.67
CA GLY A 353 -10.44 20.05 3.82
C GLY A 353 -9.33 20.74 3.03
N SER A 354 -8.17 20.12 2.83
CA SER A 354 -6.96 20.72 2.32
C SER A 354 -6.02 19.70 1.69
N LEU A 355 -5.15 20.15 0.77
CA LEU A 355 -4.00 19.38 0.27
C LEU A 355 -2.72 19.65 1.08
N ASP A 356 -2.80 20.45 2.14
CA ASP A 356 -1.69 20.66 3.05
C ASP A 356 -1.25 19.31 3.66
N ARG A 357 0.01 18.95 3.44
CA ARG A 357 0.56 17.64 3.81
C ARG A 357 0.51 17.37 5.32
N ASP A 358 0.71 18.41 6.13
CA ASP A 358 0.69 18.28 7.59
C ASP A 358 -0.73 18.04 8.11
N LYS A 359 -1.73 18.72 7.52
CA LYS A 359 -3.13 18.51 7.86
C LYS A 359 -3.60 17.12 7.44
N VAL A 360 -3.27 16.67 6.22
CA VAL A 360 -3.62 15.34 5.73
C VAL A 360 -2.93 14.26 6.56
N ARG A 361 -1.65 14.44 6.90
CA ARG A 361 -0.92 13.53 7.80
C ARG A 361 -1.58 13.43 9.18
N ALA A 362 -2.04 14.56 9.72
CA ALA A 362 -2.75 14.55 11.01
C ALA A 362 -4.05 13.73 10.94
N GLU A 363 -4.81 13.82 9.85
CA GLU A 363 -6.01 13.00 9.65
C GLU A 363 -5.67 11.50 9.43
N LEU A 364 -4.60 11.20 8.68
CA LEU A 364 -4.09 9.82 8.56
C LEU A 364 -3.76 9.24 9.93
N LYS A 365 -3.06 9.98 10.78
CA LYS A 365 -2.70 9.54 12.14
C LYS A 365 -3.90 9.30 13.05
N LYS A 366 -5.02 10.02 12.88
CA LYS A 366 -6.25 9.78 13.65
C LYS A 366 -6.89 8.42 13.32
N GLY A 367 -6.68 7.89 12.11
CA GLY A 367 -7.25 6.62 11.68
C GLY A 367 -8.78 6.64 11.54
N GLY A 368 -9.42 5.50 11.84
CA GLY A 368 -10.89 5.36 11.80
C GLY A 368 -11.48 5.46 10.39
N PHE A 369 -10.77 4.96 9.39
CA PHE A 369 -11.23 4.92 8.00
C PHE A 369 -12.16 3.71 7.81
N LYS A 370 -13.36 3.97 7.31
CA LYS A 370 -14.32 2.92 6.91
C LYS A 370 -14.16 2.68 5.42
N THR A 371 -13.62 1.54 5.05
CA THR A 371 -13.35 1.21 3.66
C THR A 371 -13.99 -0.12 3.26
N PHE A 372 -14.19 -0.32 1.97
CA PHE A 372 -14.62 -1.61 1.41
C PHE A 372 -13.61 -2.75 1.72
N PHE A 373 -12.37 -2.40 2.01
CA PHE A 373 -11.28 -3.32 2.36
C PHE A 373 -11.36 -3.78 3.83
N GLY A 374 -12.01 -2.99 4.68
CA GLY A 374 -12.17 -3.15 6.11
C GLY A 374 -11.99 -1.83 6.85
N PRO A 375 -12.14 -1.83 8.17
CA PRO A 375 -11.79 -0.69 8.99
C PRO A 375 -10.27 -0.52 8.99
N ILE A 376 -9.78 0.71 8.72
CA ILE A 376 -8.34 1.00 8.73
C ILE A 376 -8.06 2.08 9.77
N SER A 377 -7.26 1.71 10.75
CA SER A 377 -6.56 2.59 11.68
C SER A 377 -5.10 2.19 11.73
N PHE A 378 -4.25 3.10 12.12
CA PHE A 378 -2.82 2.90 12.13
C PHE A 378 -2.29 2.89 13.57
N SER A 379 -1.38 1.98 13.84
CA SER A 379 -0.59 1.96 15.06
C SER A 379 0.33 3.19 15.15
N ASP A 380 1.01 3.36 16.28
CA ASP A 380 1.95 4.47 16.48
C ASP A 380 3.08 4.52 15.45
N ILE A 381 3.43 3.38 14.84
CA ILE A 381 4.44 3.28 13.78
C ILE A 381 3.85 3.43 12.37
N GLY A 382 2.53 3.60 12.22
CA GLY A 382 1.89 3.84 10.93
C GLY A 382 1.45 2.60 10.15
N ILE A 383 1.60 1.38 10.68
CA ILE A 383 1.06 0.16 10.06
C ILE A 383 -0.38 -0.09 10.53
N ALA A 384 -1.25 -0.63 9.67
CA ALA A 384 -2.62 -0.95 10.07
C ALA A 384 -2.66 -2.01 11.17
N ASP A 385 -3.59 -1.86 12.13
CA ASP A 385 -3.76 -2.74 13.28
C ASP A 385 -5.24 -3.03 13.62
N SER A 386 -6.16 -2.62 12.76
CA SER A 386 -7.61 -2.58 13.06
C SER A 386 -8.41 -3.75 12.49
N TYR A 387 -7.77 -4.70 11.83
CA TYR A 387 -8.42 -5.91 11.33
C TYR A 387 -7.46 -7.13 11.33
N VAL A 388 -8.05 -8.33 11.32
CA VAL A 388 -7.31 -9.60 11.23
C VAL A 388 -7.64 -10.24 9.89
N PRO A 389 -6.62 -10.55 9.07
CA PRO A 389 -6.81 -11.23 7.79
C PRO A 389 -7.37 -12.65 7.95
N PRO A 390 -8.26 -13.12 7.04
CA PRO A 390 -8.74 -14.48 7.06
C PRO A 390 -7.66 -15.50 6.71
N VAL A 391 -7.74 -16.67 7.33
CA VAL A 391 -6.97 -17.85 6.94
C VAL A 391 -7.72 -18.59 5.85
N LEU A 392 -7.00 -18.91 4.80
CA LEU A 392 -7.51 -19.50 3.58
C LEU A 392 -6.94 -20.90 3.35
N GLN A 393 -7.68 -21.74 2.65
CA GLN A 393 -7.21 -23.04 2.15
C GLN A 393 -7.76 -23.29 0.75
N ILE A 394 -6.96 -23.88 -0.11
CA ILE A 394 -7.44 -24.30 -1.43
C ILE A 394 -8.17 -25.62 -1.27
N GLN A 395 -9.42 -25.67 -1.68
CA GLN A 395 -10.26 -26.85 -1.63
C GLN A 395 -11.08 -26.98 -2.92
N ASP A 396 -10.98 -28.13 -3.57
CA ASP A 396 -11.65 -28.39 -4.85
C ASP A 396 -11.31 -27.30 -5.90
N GLY A 397 -10.04 -26.87 -5.91
CA GLY A 397 -9.51 -25.86 -6.83
C GLY A 397 -9.97 -24.41 -6.55
N LYS A 398 -10.62 -24.17 -5.42
CA LYS A 398 -11.13 -22.85 -5.02
C LYS A 398 -10.55 -22.38 -3.69
N VAL A 399 -10.40 -21.08 -3.55
CA VAL A 399 -10.03 -20.45 -2.28
C VAL A 399 -11.21 -20.52 -1.33
N GLN A 400 -11.04 -21.11 -0.15
CA GLN A 400 -12.03 -21.17 0.92
C GLN A 400 -11.49 -20.45 2.17
N VAL A 401 -12.35 -19.72 2.86
CA VAL A 401 -12.05 -19.18 4.19
C VAL A 401 -12.26 -20.28 5.22
N VAL A 402 -11.23 -20.61 5.99
CA VAL A 402 -11.28 -21.67 7.02
C VAL A 402 -11.14 -21.14 8.46
N ALA A 403 -10.75 -19.87 8.61
CA ALA A 403 -10.78 -19.15 9.89
C ALA A 403 -10.82 -17.63 9.62
N PRO A 404 -11.38 -16.80 10.55
CA PRO A 404 -12.10 -17.23 11.74
C PRO A 404 -13.46 -17.85 11.42
N ALA A 405 -14.08 -18.53 12.39
CA ALA A 405 -15.30 -19.32 12.18
C ALA A 405 -16.51 -18.48 11.70
N GLU A 406 -16.57 -17.21 12.11
CA GLU A 406 -17.68 -16.29 11.83
C GLU A 406 -17.83 -15.96 10.34
N ILE A 407 -16.74 -16.06 9.58
CA ILE A 407 -16.73 -15.81 8.13
C ILE A 407 -16.29 -17.03 7.32
N ALA A 408 -16.09 -18.18 7.98
CA ALA A 408 -15.62 -19.40 7.31
C ALA A 408 -16.63 -19.88 6.27
N THR A 409 -16.12 -20.21 5.07
CA THR A 409 -16.90 -20.80 3.97
C THR A 409 -16.74 -22.32 3.90
N SER A 410 -15.73 -22.87 4.61
CA SER A 410 -15.46 -24.28 4.71
C SER A 410 -14.69 -24.63 5.99
N THR A 411 -14.52 -25.92 6.24
CA THR A 411 -13.69 -26.44 7.34
C THR A 411 -12.30 -26.80 6.83
N PHE A 412 -11.28 -26.68 7.72
CA PHE A 412 -9.92 -27.07 7.40
C PHE A 412 -9.82 -28.59 7.06
N ARG A 413 -9.12 -28.90 5.99
CA ARG A 413 -8.81 -30.26 5.55
C ARG A 413 -7.32 -30.57 5.75
N THR A 414 -7.00 -31.80 6.16
CA THR A 414 -5.63 -32.29 6.37
C THR A 414 -5.12 -33.06 5.16
N GLY A 415 -3.79 -33.19 5.08
CA GLY A 415 -3.11 -33.99 4.08
C GLY A 415 -2.98 -33.30 2.73
N LEU A 416 -1.80 -33.45 2.12
CA LEU A 416 -1.52 -33.04 0.74
C LEU A 416 -1.93 -34.19 -0.22
N LYS A 417 -2.55 -33.82 -1.34
CA LYS A 417 -2.78 -34.75 -2.44
C LYS A 417 -1.57 -34.86 -3.36
#